data_a5a592c1f8a26451545bd1de4480e5e2
#
_entry.id   a5a592c1f8a26451545bd1de4480e5e2
#
_cell.length_a   1.000
_cell.length_b   1.000
_cell.length_c   1.000
_cell.angle_alpha   90.00
_cell.angle_beta   90.00
_cell.angle_gamma   90.00
#
_symmetry.space_group_name_H-M   'P 1'
#
loop_
_entity.id
_entity.type
_entity.pdbx_description
1 polymer ?
#
loop_
_entity_poly.entity_id
_entity_poly.type
_entity_poly.pdbx_seq_one_letter_code
_entity_poly.pdbx_strand_id
1 'polypeptide(L)'
;MENPTAQKLINKIQLDLFKNGFNAATLITDLKKLREYALEEQNPVLVKAIRLTYEHIEANNAFLIAIPDDEPIEGFDGASTNVTENTTNMESLEYLISLFADLKNKNNFADLKEYNKSFLAF
;
A
#
# COMPACT_ATOMS: atom_id res chain seq x y z
N MET A 1 -8.14 -10.11 3.17
CA MET A 1 -9.59 -9.89 3.14
C MET A 1 -10.27 -11.12 2.58
N GLU A 2 -11.31 -11.55 3.26
CA GLU A 2 -11.94 -12.82 2.88
C GLU A 2 -13.14 -12.63 1.97
N ASN A 3 -13.69 -11.44 1.91
CA ASN A 3 -14.84 -11.18 1.06
C ASN A 3 -14.46 -11.40 -0.40
N PRO A 4 -15.20 -12.25 -1.13
CA PRO A 4 -14.84 -12.53 -2.53
C PRO A 4 -14.87 -11.30 -3.42
N THR A 5 -15.77 -10.37 -3.18
CA THR A 5 -15.82 -9.15 -3.96
C THR A 5 -14.60 -8.28 -3.67
N ALA A 6 -14.18 -8.24 -2.42
CA ALA A 6 -12.97 -7.51 -2.05
C ALA A 6 -11.74 -8.14 -2.70
N GLN A 7 -11.67 -9.47 -2.76
CA GLN A 7 -10.57 -10.15 -3.41
C GLN A 7 -10.51 -9.81 -4.90
N LYS A 8 -11.66 -9.75 -5.54
CA LYS A 8 -11.70 -9.35 -6.95
C LYS A 8 -11.21 -7.93 -7.14
N LEU A 9 -11.57 -7.06 -6.22
CA LEU A 9 -11.14 -5.67 -6.31
C LEU A 9 -9.63 -5.56 -6.11
N ILE A 10 -9.08 -6.32 -5.18
CA ILE A 10 -7.63 -6.36 -4.97
C ILE A 10 -6.93 -6.85 -6.23
N ASN A 11 -7.46 -7.92 -6.83
CA ASN A 11 -6.88 -8.44 -8.07
C ASN A 11 -6.93 -7.41 -9.18
N LYS A 12 -8.04 -6.65 -9.27
CA LYS A 12 -8.14 -5.59 -10.26
C LYS A 12 -7.08 -4.53 -10.04
N ILE A 13 -6.87 -4.12 -8.79
CA ILE A 13 -5.85 -3.12 -8.47
C ILE A 13 -4.47 -3.63 -8.87
N GLN A 14 -4.16 -4.86 -8.52
CA GLN A 14 -2.87 -5.44 -8.87
C GLN A 14 -2.67 -5.52 -10.37
N LEU A 15 -3.69 -5.91 -11.09
CA LEU A 15 -3.60 -6.03 -12.53
C LEU A 15 -3.45 -4.67 -13.19
N ASP A 16 -4.18 -3.67 -12.71
CA ASP A 16 -4.05 -2.32 -13.23
C ASP A 16 -2.64 -1.78 -13.03
N LEU A 17 -2.06 -2.02 -11.86
CA LEU A 17 -0.70 -1.58 -11.59
C LEU A 17 0.29 -2.26 -12.54
N PHE A 18 0.09 -3.55 -12.77
CA PHE A 18 0.98 -4.30 -13.63
C PHE A 18 0.87 -3.85 -15.09
N LYS A 19 -0.35 -3.64 -15.58
CA LYS A 19 -0.56 -3.34 -17.00
C LYS A 19 -0.40 -1.88 -17.33
N ASN A 20 -0.89 -1.00 -16.47
CA ASN A 20 -1.01 0.42 -16.79
C ASN A 20 -0.11 1.29 -15.95
N GLY A 21 0.55 0.70 -14.96
CA GLY A 21 1.40 1.46 -14.07
C GLY A 21 0.57 2.23 -13.04
N PHE A 22 1.22 3.18 -12.41
CA PHE A 22 0.59 3.95 -11.35
C PHE A 22 -0.39 4.96 -11.93
N ASN A 23 -1.63 4.91 -11.45
CA ASN A 23 -2.65 5.90 -11.80
C ASN A 23 -3.35 6.30 -10.52
N ALA A 24 -3.03 7.50 -10.04
CA ALA A 24 -3.51 7.94 -8.74
C ALA A 24 -5.03 7.98 -8.66
N ALA A 25 -5.68 8.53 -9.67
CA ALA A 25 -7.14 8.69 -9.62
C ALA A 25 -7.86 7.36 -9.52
N THR A 26 -7.48 6.40 -10.36
CA THR A 26 -8.10 5.08 -10.34
C THR A 26 -7.81 4.35 -9.04
N LEU A 27 -6.55 4.43 -8.60
CA LEU A 27 -6.14 3.73 -7.39
C LEU A 27 -6.87 4.27 -6.17
N ILE A 28 -6.97 5.58 -6.06
CA ILE A 28 -7.68 6.20 -4.94
C ILE A 28 -9.14 5.76 -4.92
N THR A 29 -9.79 5.76 -6.07
CA THR A 29 -11.18 5.33 -6.17
C THR A 29 -11.34 3.89 -5.71
N ASP A 30 -10.46 3.02 -6.17
CA ASP A 30 -10.54 1.61 -5.83
C ASP A 30 -10.24 1.38 -4.35
N LEU A 31 -9.28 2.11 -3.79
CA LEU A 31 -8.95 1.96 -2.38
C LEU A 31 -10.09 2.44 -1.49
N LYS A 32 -10.80 3.48 -1.89
CA LYS A 32 -11.94 3.93 -1.11
C LYS A 32 -13.05 2.88 -1.08
N LYS A 33 -13.25 2.18 -2.19
CA LYS A 33 -14.20 1.06 -2.20
C LYS A 33 -13.71 -0.08 -1.32
N LEU A 34 -12.44 -0.38 -1.40
CA LEU A 34 -11.87 -1.47 -0.63
C LEU A 34 -12.00 -1.21 0.87
N ARG A 35 -11.89 0.04 1.27
CA ARG A 35 -12.06 0.41 2.67
C ARG A 35 -13.44 0.02 3.20
N GLU A 36 -14.46 0.13 2.37
CA GLU A 36 -15.81 -0.25 2.81
C GLU A 36 -15.89 -1.73 3.14
N TYR A 37 -15.25 -2.57 2.34
CA TYR A 37 -15.21 -4.00 2.65
C TYR A 37 -14.42 -4.27 3.92
N ALA A 38 -13.35 -3.53 4.15
CA ALA A 38 -12.56 -3.69 5.35
C ALA A 38 -13.39 -3.31 6.59
N LEU A 39 -14.22 -2.29 6.47
CA LEU A 39 -15.11 -1.92 7.57
C LEU A 39 -16.08 -3.03 7.90
N GLU A 40 -16.62 -3.68 6.87
CA GLU A 40 -17.52 -4.80 7.08
C GLU A 40 -16.84 -5.97 7.76
N GLU A 41 -15.58 -6.17 7.49
CA GLU A 41 -14.81 -7.24 8.13
C GLU A 41 -14.35 -6.89 9.53
N GLN A 42 -14.60 -5.66 9.95
CA GLN A 42 -14.29 -5.19 11.30
C GLN A 42 -12.80 -5.35 11.63
N ASN A 43 -11.96 -5.01 10.66
CA ASN A 43 -10.52 -5.07 10.84
C ASN A 43 -9.96 -3.65 10.88
N PRO A 44 -9.80 -3.06 12.08
CA PRO A 44 -9.41 -1.65 12.16
C PRO A 44 -8.00 -1.36 11.65
N VAL A 45 -7.09 -2.31 11.77
CA VAL A 45 -5.74 -2.12 11.26
C VAL A 45 -5.79 -2.01 9.74
N LEU A 46 -6.56 -2.87 9.10
CA LEU A 46 -6.70 -2.84 7.65
C LEU A 46 -7.42 -1.59 7.18
N VAL A 47 -8.50 -1.19 7.85
CA VAL A 47 -9.21 0.04 7.51
C VAL A 47 -8.27 1.22 7.55
N LYS A 48 -7.48 1.30 8.62
CA LYS A 48 -6.53 2.39 8.77
C LYS A 48 -5.47 2.38 7.66
N ALA A 49 -4.96 1.19 7.35
CA ALA A 49 -3.93 1.07 6.33
C ALA A 49 -4.44 1.53 4.96
N ILE A 50 -5.64 1.12 4.60
CA ILE A 50 -6.21 1.51 3.31
C ILE A 50 -6.43 3.02 3.27
N ARG A 51 -6.97 3.58 4.34
CA ARG A 51 -7.20 5.01 4.40
C ARG A 51 -5.91 5.80 4.30
N LEU A 52 -4.91 5.39 5.06
CA LEU A 52 -3.63 6.09 5.03
C LEU A 52 -2.99 6.00 3.65
N THR A 53 -3.19 4.87 2.97
CA THR A 53 -2.65 4.69 1.63
C THR A 53 -3.24 5.70 0.65
N TYR A 54 -4.57 5.79 0.58
CA TYR A 54 -5.13 6.69 -0.42
C TYR A 54 -4.95 8.15 -0.01
N GLU A 55 -4.94 8.45 1.28
CA GLU A 55 -4.66 9.83 1.70
C GLU A 55 -3.24 10.23 1.35
N HIS A 56 -2.30 9.33 1.51
CA HIS A 56 -0.92 9.58 1.14
C HIS A 56 -0.80 9.88 -0.37
N ILE A 57 -1.47 9.07 -1.18
CA ILE A 57 -1.44 9.27 -2.62
C ILE A 57 -2.11 10.58 -3.01
N GLU A 58 -3.22 10.92 -2.35
CA GLU A 58 -3.89 12.18 -2.63
C GLU A 58 -3.00 13.37 -2.33
N ALA A 59 -2.26 13.28 -1.24
CA ALA A 59 -1.42 14.40 -0.81
C ALA A 59 -0.18 14.56 -1.68
N ASN A 60 0.37 13.46 -2.18
CA ASN A 60 1.67 13.48 -2.85
C ASN A 60 1.60 13.16 -4.33
N ASN A 61 0.47 12.71 -4.81
CA ASN A 61 0.28 12.24 -6.19
C ASN A 61 1.30 11.16 -6.54
N ALA A 62 1.72 10.39 -5.56
CA ALA A 62 2.70 9.33 -5.71
C ALA A 62 2.70 8.49 -4.43
N PHE A 63 3.23 7.27 -4.52
CA PHE A 63 3.39 6.41 -3.35
C PHE A 63 4.86 6.42 -2.97
N LEU A 64 5.18 7.03 -1.83
CA LEU A 64 6.56 7.31 -1.45
C LEU A 64 7.06 6.50 -0.26
N ILE A 65 6.27 5.56 0.21
CA ILE A 65 6.63 4.75 1.38
C ILE A 65 7.42 3.53 0.93
N ALA A 66 8.58 3.31 1.55
CA ALA A 66 9.39 2.13 1.26
C ALA A 66 8.87 0.92 2.02
N ILE A 67 9.30 -0.26 1.61
CA ILE A 67 8.96 -1.50 2.33
C ILE A 67 9.56 -1.40 3.73
N PRO A 68 8.73 -1.50 4.78
CA PRO A 68 9.16 -1.05 6.10
C PRO A 68 10.15 -1.95 6.81
N ASP A 69 10.18 -3.22 6.52
CA ASP A 69 10.99 -4.12 7.33
C ASP A 69 12.42 -4.22 6.84
N ASP A 70 12.74 -3.55 5.77
CA ASP A 70 14.07 -3.64 5.23
C ASP A 70 15.02 -2.83 6.07
N GLU A 71 16.12 -3.46 6.41
CA GLU A 71 17.15 -2.76 7.12
C GLU A 71 17.86 -1.82 6.18
N PRO A 72 18.17 -0.63 6.65
CA PRO A 72 18.93 0.27 5.82
C PRO A 72 20.31 -0.32 5.57
N ILE A 73 20.73 -0.21 4.36
CA ILE A 73 22.06 -0.65 3.98
C ILE A 73 22.90 0.61 3.83
N GLU A 74 23.74 0.84 4.80
CA GLU A 74 24.43 2.11 4.87
C GLU A 74 25.17 2.45 3.62
N GLY A 75 25.78 1.47 3.04
CA GLY A 75 26.58 1.75 1.87
C GLY A 75 25.82 2.25 0.69
N PHE A 76 24.52 2.15 0.74
CA PHE A 76 23.69 2.57 -0.38
C PHE A 76 23.17 3.96 -0.28
N ASP A 77 23.44 4.61 0.80
CA ASP A 77 22.79 5.89 1.03
C ASP A 77 23.03 6.85 -0.08
N GLY A 78 24.28 6.97 -0.48
CA GLY A 78 24.61 7.92 -1.50
C GLY A 78 23.91 7.60 -2.81
N ALA A 79 23.90 6.32 -3.14
CA ALA A 79 23.30 5.94 -4.39
C ALA A 79 21.80 6.21 -4.40
N SER A 80 21.16 5.94 -3.30
CA SER A 80 19.72 6.06 -3.27
C SER A 80 19.27 7.50 -3.29
N THR A 81 20.13 8.41 -2.96
CA THR A 81 19.71 9.80 -2.91
C THR A 81 19.41 10.38 -4.27
N ASN A 82 19.79 9.68 -5.28
CA ASN A 82 19.51 10.17 -6.62
C ASN A 82 18.10 9.94 -7.07
N VAL A 83 17.33 9.27 -6.26
CA VAL A 83 15.95 9.00 -6.62
C VAL A 83 15.21 10.31 -6.78
N THR A 84 14.50 10.42 -7.87
CA THR A 84 13.71 11.60 -8.14
C THR A 84 12.56 11.70 -7.18
N GLU A 85 12.34 12.88 -6.65
CA GLU A 85 11.18 13.10 -5.80
C GLU A 85 9.92 12.77 -6.58
N ASN A 86 8.91 12.35 -5.87
CA ASN A 86 7.60 12.06 -6.43
C ASN A 86 7.58 10.85 -7.33
N THR A 87 8.63 10.04 -7.33
CA THR A 87 8.62 8.79 -8.05
C THR A 87 7.96 7.74 -7.18
N THR A 88 6.89 7.15 -7.68
CA THR A 88 6.18 6.11 -6.95
C THR A 88 7.07 4.90 -6.75
N ASN A 89 7.13 4.41 -5.53
CA ASN A 89 7.80 3.18 -5.21
C ASN A 89 6.86 2.02 -5.54
N MET A 90 6.91 1.57 -6.78
CA MET A 90 5.97 0.56 -7.26
C MET A 90 6.13 -0.75 -6.53
N GLU A 91 7.35 -1.14 -6.22
CA GLU A 91 7.59 -2.39 -5.54
C GLU A 91 6.92 -2.40 -4.17
N SER A 92 7.08 -1.32 -3.43
CA SER A 92 6.47 -1.21 -2.12
C SER A 92 4.95 -1.15 -2.20
N LEU A 93 4.43 -0.42 -3.18
CA LEU A 93 2.99 -0.31 -3.36
C LEU A 93 2.38 -1.68 -3.69
N GLU A 94 3.00 -2.41 -4.60
CA GLU A 94 2.51 -3.74 -4.97
C GLU A 94 2.55 -4.68 -3.77
N TYR A 95 3.60 -4.61 -2.98
CA TYR A 95 3.70 -5.42 -1.79
C TYR A 95 2.60 -5.10 -0.80
N LEU A 96 2.36 -3.81 -0.57
CA LEU A 96 1.30 -3.39 0.35
C LEU A 96 -0.07 -3.90 -0.10
N ILE A 97 -0.37 -3.79 -1.39
CA ILE A 97 -1.65 -4.28 -1.90
C ILE A 97 -1.76 -5.79 -1.68
N SER A 98 -0.66 -6.52 -1.86
CA SER A 98 -0.69 -7.96 -1.65
C SER A 98 -0.96 -8.32 -0.18
N LEU A 99 -0.55 -7.46 0.75
CA LEU A 99 -0.83 -7.70 2.16
C LEU A 99 -2.32 -7.62 2.46
N PHE A 100 -3.03 -6.75 1.77
CA PHE A 100 -4.48 -6.62 1.98
C PHE A 100 -5.20 -7.93 1.67
N ALA A 101 -4.65 -8.72 0.77
CA ALA A 101 -5.33 -9.93 0.31
C ALA A 101 -5.27 -11.06 1.32
N ASP A 102 -4.23 -11.13 2.14
CA ASP A 102 -4.03 -12.27 3.04
C ASP A 102 -3.53 -11.80 4.40
N LEU A 103 -4.45 -11.49 5.28
CA LEU A 103 -4.11 -11.02 6.62
C LEU A 103 -4.14 -12.11 7.67
N LYS A 104 -4.45 -13.35 7.28
CA LYS A 104 -4.33 -14.48 8.19
C LYS A 104 -2.88 -14.83 8.45
N ASN A 105 -2.01 -14.48 7.51
CA ASN A 105 -0.58 -14.67 7.67
C ASN A 105 -0.07 -13.64 8.67
N LYS A 106 0.54 -14.12 9.76
CA LYS A 106 1.00 -13.23 10.83
C LYS A 106 2.05 -12.24 10.35
N ASN A 107 2.92 -12.69 9.45
CA ASN A 107 3.95 -11.80 8.92
C ASN A 107 3.34 -10.68 8.10
N ASN A 108 2.30 -10.98 7.33
CA ASN A 108 1.63 -9.96 6.54
C ASN A 108 0.96 -8.94 7.44
N PHE A 109 0.34 -9.39 8.51
CA PHE A 109 -0.32 -8.48 9.43
C PHE A 109 0.68 -7.58 10.14
N ALA A 110 1.82 -8.15 10.53
CA ALA A 110 2.89 -7.37 11.16
C ALA A 110 3.44 -6.32 10.20
N ASP A 111 3.65 -6.69 8.95
CA ASP A 111 4.14 -5.75 7.95
C ASP A 111 3.13 -4.64 7.70
N LEU A 112 1.84 -4.97 7.73
CA LEU A 112 0.80 -3.95 7.55
C LEU A 112 0.86 -2.91 8.66
N LYS A 113 1.09 -3.34 9.88
CA LYS A 113 1.24 -2.41 11.00
C LYS A 113 2.46 -1.52 10.82
N GLU A 114 3.53 -2.07 10.27
CA GLU A 114 4.72 -1.27 10.01
C GLU A 114 4.48 -0.23 8.92
N TYR A 115 3.71 -0.57 7.90
CA TYR A 115 3.31 0.43 6.91
C TYR A 115 2.53 1.56 7.57
N ASN A 116 1.61 1.22 8.47
CA ASN A 116 0.85 2.26 9.17
C ASN A 116 1.77 3.21 9.92
N LYS A 117 2.79 2.67 10.57
CA LYS A 117 3.77 3.52 11.27
C LYS A 117 4.52 4.40 10.28
N SER A 118 4.90 3.86 9.15
CA SER A 118 5.63 4.62 8.14
C SER A 118 4.78 5.76 7.58
N PHE A 119 3.51 5.51 7.32
CA PHE A 119 2.61 6.56 6.86
C PHE A 119 2.52 7.69 7.89
N LEU A 120 2.38 7.33 9.16
CA LEU A 120 2.23 8.34 10.20
C LEU A 120 3.52 9.11 10.45
N ALA A 121 4.64 8.49 10.19
CA ALA A 121 5.94 9.15 10.34
C ALA A 121 6.32 9.99 9.12
N PHE A 122 5.65 9.76 8.01
CA PHE A 122 5.95 10.49 6.78
C PHE A 122 5.57 11.95 6.91
#